data_c3bf9a0bd2635cd13a1d61d287abff1d
#
_entry.id   c3bf9a0bd2635cd13a1d61d287abff1d
#
_cell.length_a   1.000
_cell.length_b   1.000
_cell.length_c   1.000
_cell.angle_alpha   90.00
_cell.angle_beta   90.00
_cell.angle_gamma   90.00
#
_symmetry.space_group_name_H-M   'P 1'
#
loop_
_entity.id
_entity.type
_entity.pdbx_description
1 polymer ?
#
loop_
_entity_poly.entity_id
_entity_poly.type
_entity_poly.pdbx_seq_one_letter_code
_entity_poly.pdbx_strand_id
1 'polypeptide(L)'
;NKENILGDQINQLISEVNNSSDQIYKTVQFSRRPLIRPLFVFETKKSYDHVRKVEDEKTNIETISIIVGFYYNKYNAEQDLPSILLSDSSLSDKVNAEVIKDVYMKKQGFRINIYPLSKKSALRACEKIKASGELCEISDK
;
A
#
# COMPACT_ATOMS: atom_id res chain seq x y z
N ASN A 1 -27.55 52.44 -7.33
CA ASN A 1 -26.21 52.67 -6.75
C ASN A 1 -25.77 51.62 -5.72
N LYS A 2 -26.48 50.47 -5.60
CA LYS A 2 -26.04 49.36 -4.74
C LYS A 2 -25.13 48.33 -5.45
N GLU A 3 -25.09 48.34 -6.78
CA GLU A 3 -24.31 47.40 -7.56
C GLU A 3 -22.80 47.68 -7.61
N ASN A 4 -22.40 48.96 -7.45
CA ASN A 4 -20.99 49.33 -7.45
C ASN A 4 -20.24 48.93 -6.15
N ILE A 5 -20.93 48.87 -5.02
CA ILE A 5 -20.28 48.55 -3.73
C ILE A 5 -19.82 47.07 -3.69
N LEU A 6 -20.55 46.19 -4.34
CA LEU A 6 -20.21 44.75 -4.37
C LEU A 6 -18.98 44.51 -5.26
N GLY A 7 -18.86 45.24 -6.36
CA GLY A 7 -17.71 45.16 -7.27
C GLY A 7 -16.40 45.60 -6.61
N ASP A 8 -16.44 46.69 -5.86
CA ASP A 8 -15.26 47.17 -5.14
C ASP A 8 -14.79 46.24 -4.03
N GLN A 9 -15.72 45.64 -3.30
CA GLN A 9 -15.38 44.63 -2.28
C GLN A 9 -14.76 43.36 -2.86
N ILE A 10 -15.24 42.90 -4.01
CA ILE A 10 -14.66 41.73 -4.69
C ILE A 10 -13.24 42.06 -5.18
N ASN A 11 -13.02 43.21 -5.78
CA ASN A 11 -11.71 43.63 -6.24
C ASN A 11 -10.71 43.80 -5.09
N GLN A 12 -11.15 44.26 -3.94
CA GLN A 12 -10.31 44.36 -2.74
C GLN A 12 -9.89 42.97 -2.23
N LEU A 13 -10.82 42.01 -2.16
CA LEU A 13 -10.52 40.62 -1.77
C LEU A 13 -9.54 39.96 -2.73
N ILE A 14 -9.69 40.19 -4.03
CA ILE A 14 -8.78 39.63 -5.04
C ILE A 14 -7.37 40.22 -4.87
N SER A 15 -7.23 41.49 -4.56
CA SER A 15 -5.93 42.12 -4.34
C SER A 15 -5.24 41.61 -3.06
N GLU A 16 -6.00 41.33 -2.01
CA GLU A 16 -5.48 40.75 -0.76
C GLU A 16 -4.99 39.31 -0.97
N VAL A 17 -5.74 38.47 -1.72
CA VAL A 17 -5.33 37.13 -2.04
C VAL A 17 -4.06 37.09 -2.88
N ASN A 18 -3.93 37.96 -3.86
CA ASN A 18 -2.75 38.03 -4.70
C ASN A 18 -1.51 38.45 -3.91
N ASN A 19 -1.66 39.45 -3.00
CA ASN A 19 -0.57 39.86 -2.12
C ASN A 19 -0.15 38.78 -1.13
N SER A 20 -1.09 37.98 -0.64
CA SER A 20 -0.79 36.86 0.24
C SER A 20 -0.06 35.72 -0.47
N SER A 21 -0.42 35.44 -1.73
CA SER A 21 0.25 34.41 -2.52
C SER A 21 1.70 34.77 -2.82
N ASP A 22 1.99 36.02 -3.14
CA ASP A 22 3.35 36.51 -3.38
C ASP A 22 4.25 36.41 -2.14
N GLN A 23 3.70 36.62 -0.95
CA GLN A 23 4.45 36.45 0.29
C GLN A 23 4.75 34.96 0.58
N ILE A 24 3.85 34.06 0.26
CA ILE A 24 4.06 32.62 0.43
C ILE A 24 5.21 32.13 -0.46
N TYR A 25 5.30 32.61 -1.70
CA TYR A 25 6.40 32.25 -2.60
C TYR A 25 7.75 32.85 -2.20
N LYS A 26 7.77 33.98 -1.50
CA LYS A 26 9.02 34.60 -1.02
C LYS A 26 9.61 33.93 0.21
N THR A 27 8.79 33.25 1.02
CA THR A 27 9.25 32.58 2.24
C THR A 27 9.69 31.14 2.01
N VAL A 28 9.39 30.54 0.87
CA VAL A 28 9.97 29.24 0.47
C VAL A 28 11.38 29.53 -0.08
N GLN A 29 12.30 29.90 0.79
CA GLN A 29 13.71 29.72 0.48
C GLN A 29 13.93 28.21 0.39
N PHE A 30 14.08 27.74 -0.84
CA PHE A 30 14.66 26.43 -1.07
C PHE A 30 16.01 26.42 -0.35
N SER A 31 16.07 25.80 0.81
CA SER A 31 17.34 25.51 1.43
C SER A 31 18.12 24.73 0.38
N ARG A 32 19.17 25.34 -0.15
CA ARG A 32 20.06 24.67 -1.08
C ARG A 32 20.51 23.41 -0.36
N ARG A 33 20.04 22.26 -0.82
CA ARG A 33 20.53 20.98 -0.33
C ARG A 33 22.05 21.04 -0.44
N PRO A 34 22.80 20.71 0.61
CA PRO A 34 24.25 20.70 0.50
C PRO A 34 24.62 19.83 -0.69
N LEU A 35 25.33 20.43 -1.64
CA LEU A 35 25.77 19.80 -2.88
C LEU A 35 26.76 18.66 -2.65
N ILE A 36 27.24 18.54 -1.42
CA ILE A 36 28.20 17.53 -1.01
C ILE A 36 27.46 16.53 -0.16
N ARG A 37 26.99 15.47 -0.80
CA ARG A 37 26.72 14.25 -0.04
C ARG A 37 28.06 13.79 0.52
N PRO A 38 28.21 13.55 1.82
CA PRO A 38 29.37 12.86 2.30
C PRO A 38 29.48 11.55 1.52
N LEU A 39 30.55 11.38 0.78
CA LEU A 39 30.95 10.11 0.22
C LEU A 39 31.19 9.21 1.43
N PHE A 40 30.19 8.45 1.84
CA PHE A 40 30.43 7.30 2.67
C PHE A 40 31.20 6.32 1.81
N VAL A 41 32.51 6.40 1.91
CA VAL A 41 33.38 5.33 1.46
C VAL A 41 33.06 4.18 2.41
N PHE A 42 32.19 3.29 1.98
CA PHE A 42 32.09 1.99 2.59
C PHE A 42 33.44 1.31 2.33
N GLU A 43 34.35 1.42 3.27
CA GLU A 43 35.44 0.46 3.32
C GLU A 43 34.79 -0.90 3.45
N THR A 44 34.75 -1.61 2.35
CA THR A 44 34.43 -3.03 2.31
C THR A 44 35.55 -3.74 3.07
N LYS A 45 35.48 -3.76 4.39
CA LYS A 45 36.25 -4.71 5.18
C LYS A 45 35.80 -6.09 4.77
N LYS A 46 36.69 -6.67 4.01
CA LYS A 46 36.88 -8.11 3.72
C LYS A 46 36.01 -9.04 4.53
N SER A 47 35.35 -9.90 3.74
CA SER A 47 35.11 -11.31 4.02
C SER A 47 34.51 -11.65 5.37
N TYR A 48 33.21 -11.70 5.38
CA TYR A 48 32.58 -12.78 6.10
C TYR A 48 32.31 -13.91 5.10
N ASP A 49 33.37 -14.70 4.84
CA ASP A 49 33.26 -16.06 4.34
C ASP A 49 32.60 -16.93 5.45
N HIS A 50 31.40 -16.60 5.80
CA HIS A 50 30.45 -17.56 6.28
C HIS A 50 29.48 -17.81 5.14
N VAL A 51 29.98 -18.54 4.16
CA VAL A 51 29.14 -19.45 3.40
C VAL A 51 28.52 -20.38 4.44
N ARG A 52 27.46 -19.92 5.08
CA ARG A 52 26.45 -20.83 5.57
C ARG A 52 25.96 -21.51 4.29
N LYS A 53 26.43 -22.75 4.09
CA LYS A 53 25.68 -23.69 3.30
C LYS A 53 24.25 -23.59 3.82
N VAL A 54 23.42 -22.86 3.09
CA VAL A 54 22.00 -23.05 3.12
C VAL A 54 21.89 -24.47 2.54
N GLU A 55 21.94 -25.45 3.42
CA GLU A 55 21.43 -26.76 3.10
C GLU A 55 20.03 -26.45 2.60
N ASP A 56 19.80 -26.79 1.35
CA ASP A 56 18.47 -26.90 0.76
C ASP A 56 17.72 -27.95 1.62
N GLU A 57 17.26 -27.54 2.81
CA GLU A 57 16.10 -28.15 3.38
C GLU A 57 15.01 -27.94 2.35
N LYS A 58 14.76 -28.96 1.54
CA LYS A 58 13.49 -29.21 0.91
C LYS A 58 12.48 -29.38 2.05
N THR A 59 12.24 -28.32 2.79
CA THR A 59 11.03 -28.21 3.57
C THR A 59 9.94 -28.23 2.52
N ASN A 60 9.08 -29.24 2.56
CA ASN A 60 7.77 -29.19 1.96
C ASN A 60 7.13 -27.90 2.48
N ILE A 61 7.31 -26.83 1.71
CA ILE A 61 6.65 -25.58 1.99
C ILE A 61 5.20 -25.86 1.61
N GLU A 62 4.41 -26.25 2.60
CA GLU A 62 2.96 -26.28 2.46
C GLU A 62 2.57 -24.89 1.98
N THR A 63 2.31 -24.77 0.70
CA THR A 63 1.89 -23.53 0.08
C THR A 63 0.45 -23.28 0.45
N ILE A 64 0.26 -22.41 1.40
CA ILE A 64 -1.05 -22.01 1.90
C ILE A 64 -1.55 -20.84 1.07
N SER A 65 -2.84 -20.80 0.84
CA SER A 65 -3.53 -19.63 0.28
C SER A 65 -4.48 -19.02 1.30
N ILE A 66 -4.72 -17.72 1.16
CA ILE A 66 -5.80 -17.03 1.88
C ILE A 66 -6.86 -16.56 0.90
N ILE A 67 -8.10 -16.66 1.31
CA ILE A 67 -9.27 -16.23 0.55
C ILE A 67 -9.91 -15.06 1.28
N VAL A 68 -9.96 -13.90 0.62
CA VAL A 68 -10.33 -12.63 1.25
C VAL A 68 -11.59 -12.05 0.61
N GLY A 69 -12.42 -11.43 1.45
CA GLY A 69 -13.60 -10.69 1.05
C GLY A 69 -14.71 -11.54 0.45
N PHE A 70 -15.82 -10.91 0.14
CA PHE A 70 -16.89 -11.46 -0.68
C PHE A 70 -17.55 -10.30 -1.45
N TYR A 71 -17.54 -10.37 -2.77
CA TYR A 71 -17.99 -9.30 -3.66
C TYR A 71 -19.07 -9.83 -4.61
N TYR A 72 -20.10 -9.04 -4.86
CA TYR A 72 -21.15 -9.40 -5.80
C TYR A 72 -20.73 -9.25 -7.27
N ASN A 73 -19.70 -8.43 -7.53
CA ASN A 73 -19.16 -8.29 -8.88
C ASN A 73 -17.63 -8.29 -8.86
N LYS A 74 -17.05 -8.70 -9.98
CA LYS A 74 -15.61 -8.84 -10.14
C LYS A 74 -14.88 -7.50 -10.03
N TYR A 75 -15.47 -6.44 -10.54
CA TYR A 75 -14.87 -5.11 -10.55
C TYR A 75 -14.56 -4.59 -9.14
N ASN A 76 -15.50 -4.75 -8.21
CA ASN A 76 -15.29 -4.34 -6.82
C ASN A 76 -14.15 -5.13 -6.16
N ALA A 77 -14.06 -6.43 -6.41
CA ALA A 77 -12.95 -7.25 -5.92
C ALA A 77 -11.59 -6.78 -6.49
N GLU A 78 -11.55 -6.42 -7.77
CA GLU A 78 -10.34 -5.89 -8.42
C GLU A 78 -9.94 -4.50 -7.87
N GLN A 79 -10.90 -3.67 -7.50
CA GLN A 79 -10.66 -2.36 -6.91
C GLN A 79 -10.07 -2.45 -5.48
N ASP A 80 -10.53 -3.41 -4.69
CA ASP A 80 -10.07 -3.59 -3.31
C ASP A 80 -8.76 -4.38 -3.20
N LEU A 81 -8.41 -5.15 -4.22
CA LEU A 81 -7.22 -5.98 -4.24
C LEU A 81 -5.92 -5.24 -3.88
N PRO A 82 -5.61 -4.04 -4.43
CA PRO A 82 -4.41 -3.30 -4.05
C PRO A 82 -4.40 -2.92 -2.57
N SER A 83 -5.53 -2.53 -2.00
CA SER A 83 -5.66 -2.15 -0.59
C SER A 83 -5.38 -3.33 0.32
N ILE A 84 -5.88 -4.52 -0.05
CA ILE A 84 -5.64 -5.77 0.68
C ILE A 84 -4.17 -6.16 0.62
N LEU A 85 -3.52 -6.08 -0.54
CA LEU A 85 -2.10 -6.39 -0.68
C LEU A 85 -1.21 -5.43 0.12
N LEU A 86 -1.60 -4.17 0.27
CA LEU A 86 -0.89 -3.17 1.06
C LEU A 86 -1.15 -3.27 2.57
N SER A 87 -2.15 -4.03 2.99
CA SER A 87 -2.50 -4.18 4.42
C SER A 87 -1.41 -4.88 5.24
N ASP A 88 -0.64 -5.75 4.62
CA ASP A 88 0.51 -6.41 5.25
C ASP A 88 1.69 -6.52 4.28
N SER A 89 2.88 -6.17 4.75
CA SER A 89 4.11 -6.25 3.95
C SER A 89 4.45 -7.66 3.46
N SER A 90 3.95 -8.70 4.14
CA SER A 90 4.14 -10.08 3.70
C SER A 90 3.31 -10.45 2.47
N LEU A 91 2.30 -9.63 2.12
CA LEU A 91 1.46 -9.81 0.93
C LEU A 91 1.99 -9.04 -0.29
N SER A 92 2.95 -8.13 -0.11
CA SER A 92 3.48 -7.31 -1.21
C SER A 92 4.57 -8.00 -2.02
N ASP A 93 5.29 -8.96 -1.43
CA ASP A 93 6.45 -9.58 -2.04
C ASP A 93 6.18 -11.04 -2.44
N LYS A 94 6.36 -11.33 -3.74
CA LYS A 94 6.35 -12.69 -4.29
C LYS A 94 5.04 -13.48 -4.12
N VAL A 95 3.93 -12.81 -3.92
CA VAL A 95 2.61 -13.43 -3.89
C VAL A 95 1.86 -13.17 -5.18
N ASN A 96 1.02 -14.12 -5.58
CA ASN A 96 0.04 -13.95 -6.64
C ASN A 96 -1.31 -13.67 -6.01
N ALA A 97 -2.04 -12.74 -6.59
CA ALA A 97 -3.40 -12.44 -6.18
C ALA A 97 -4.33 -12.52 -7.39
N GLU A 98 -5.40 -13.25 -7.25
CA GLU A 98 -6.39 -13.43 -8.32
C GLU A 98 -7.81 -13.33 -7.77
N VAL A 99 -8.72 -12.83 -8.61
CA VAL A 99 -10.14 -12.77 -8.29
C VAL A 99 -10.80 -14.04 -8.82
N ILE A 100 -11.30 -14.87 -7.92
CA ILE A 100 -11.96 -16.14 -8.22
C ILE A 100 -13.48 -16.02 -8.03
N LYS A 101 -14.25 -16.82 -8.80
CA LYS A 101 -15.66 -17.04 -8.52
C LYS A 101 -15.79 -18.03 -7.39
N ASP A 102 -16.58 -17.69 -6.40
CA ASP A 102 -16.81 -18.56 -5.24
C ASP A 102 -18.27 -18.49 -4.77
N VAL A 103 -18.67 -19.47 -3.98
CA VAL A 103 -20.00 -19.52 -3.37
C VAL A 103 -19.83 -19.40 -1.86
N TYR A 104 -20.26 -18.29 -1.30
CA TYR A 104 -20.25 -18.07 0.14
C TYR A 104 -21.68 -17.92 0.67
N MET A 105 -22.02 -18.69 1.71
CA MET A 105 -23.37 -18.69 2.29
C MET A 105 -24.49 -18.88 1.25
N LYS A 106 -24.33 -19.80 0.31
CA LYS A 106 -25.27 -20.11 -0.79
C LYS A 106 -25.48 -18.96 -1.81
N LYS A 107 -24.64 -17.93 -1.76
CA LYS A 107 -24.63 -16.82 -2.74
C LYS A 107 -23.42 -16.96 -3.64
N GLN A 108 -23.63 -16.76 -4.94
CA GLN A 108 -22.55 -16.70 -5.90
C GLN A 108 -21.92 -15.29 -5.88
N GLY A 109 -20.61 -15.22 -5.94
CA GLY A 109 -19.89 -13.96 -5.93
C GLY A 109 -18.43 -14.14 -6.33
N PHE A 110 -17.62 -13.18 -5.93
CA PHE A 110 -16.19 -13.15 -6.20
C PHE A 110 -15.43 -13.00 -4.89
N ARG A 111 -14.28 -13.65 -4.81
CA ARG A 111 -13.37 -13.55 -3.68
C ARG A 111 -11.95 -13.38 -4.19
N ILE A 112 -11.07 -12.83 -3.38
CA ILE A 112 -9.66 -12.64 -3.70
C ILE A 112 -8.87 -13.80 -3.11
N ASN A 113 -8.13 -14.53 -3.95
CA ASN A 113 -7.26 -15.63 -3.56
C ASN A 113 -5.81 -15.16 -3.66
N ILE A 114 -5.05 -15.27 -2.57
CA ILE A 114 -3.64 -14.84 -2.47
C ILE A 114 -2.78 -16.03 -2.11
N TYR A 115 -1.78 -16.32 -2.95
CA TYR A 115 -0.88 -17.46 -2.80
C TYR A 115 0.47 -17.20 -3.54
N PRO A 116 1.54 -17.94 -3.28
CA PRO A 116 1.73 -18.87 -2.16
C PRO A 116 2.12 -18.11 -0.89
N LEU A 117 1.66 -18.58 0.25
CA LEU A 117 2.01 -18.00 1.55
C LEU A 117 2.57 -19.07 2.49
N SER A 118 3.46 -18.67 3.39
CA SER A 118 3.83 -19.51 4.52
C SER A 118 2.71 -19.47 5.57
N LYS A 119 2.58 -20.52 6.36
CA LYS A 119 1.56 -20.61 7.42
C LYS A 119 1.57 -19.40 8.36
N LYS A 120 2.76 -18.95 8.75
CA LYS A 120 2.94 -17.78 9.62
C LYS A 120 2.47 -16.49 8.95
N SER A 121 2.81 -16.29 7.67
CA SER A 121 2.38 -15.10 6.91
C SER A 121 0.87 -15.11 6.67
N ALA A 122 0.29 -16.25 6.35
CA ALA A 122 -1.15 -16.41 6.14
C ALA A 122 -1.95 -16.08 7.41
N LEU A 123 -1.55 -16.60 8.56
CA LEU A 123 -2.19 -16.30 9.85
C LEU A 123 -2.13 -14.81 10.17
N ARG A 124 -0.94 -14.20 10.09
CA ARG A 124 -0.73 -12.79 10.38
C ARG A 124 -1.52 -11.87 9.44
N ALA A 125 -1.50 -12.16 8.16
CA ALA A 125 -2.24 -11.39 7.17
C ALA A 125 -3.76 -11.50 7.42
N CYS A 126 -4.27 -12.70 7.66
CA CYS A 126 -5.67 -12.92 7.97
C CYS A 126 -6.12 -12.21 9.26
N GLU A 127 -5.31 -12.17 10.30
CA GLU A 127 -5.61 -11.41 11.53
C GLU A 127 -5.78 -9.92 11.24
N LYS A 128 -4.87 -9.33 10.46
CA LYS A 128 -4.95 -7.91 10.09
C LYS A 128 -6.16 -7.60 9.21
N ILE A 129 -6.43 -8.44 8.22
CA ILE A 129 -7.57 -8.29 7.32
C ILE A 129 -8.89 -8.40 8.10
N LYS A 130 -9.00 -9.35 9.03
CA LYS A 130 -10.17 -9.45 9.92
C LYS A 130 -10.31 -8.25 10.85
N ALA A 131 -9.20 -7.68 11.32
CA ALA A 131 -9.21 -6.47 12.15
C ALA A 131 -9.73 -5.24 11.38
N SER A 132 -9.57 -5.19 10.05
CA SER A 132 -10.17 -4.15 9.20
C SER A 132 -11.65 -4.39 8.87
N GLY A 133 -12.22 -5.52 9.31
CA GLY A 133 -13.64 -5.87 9.11
C GLY A 133 -13.91 -6.73 7.87
N GLU A 134 -12.87 -7.15 7.16
CA GLU A 134 -12.99 -7.99 5.97
C GLU A 134 -12.99 -9.49 6.34
N LEU A 135 -13.63 -10.28 5.48
CA LEU A 135 -13.61 -11.74 5.61
C LEU A 135 -12.24 -12.28 5.19
N CYS A 136 -11.68 -13.19 5.97
CA CYS A 136 -10.46 -13.91 5.59
C CYS A 136 -10.53 -15.36 6.05
N GLU A 137 -10.24 -16.28 5.15
CA GLU A 137 -10.18 -17.72 5.37
C GLU A 137 -8.84 -18.26 4.87
N ILE A 138 -8.26 -19.19 5.59
CA ILE A 138 -7.03 -19.88 5.21
C ILE A 138 -7.44 -21.19 4.53
N SER A 139 -6.88 -21.42 3.34
CA SER A 139 -7.12 -22.65 2.57
C SER A 139 -5.80 -23.38 2.38
N ASP A 140 -5.74 -24.57 2.92
CA ASP A 140 -4.68 -25.53 2.68
C ASP A 140 -5.04 -26.32 1.41
N LYS A 141 -4.24 -26.20 0.37
CA LYS A 141 -4.39 -27.00 -0.85
C LYS A 141 -3.45 -28.16 -0.84
#